data_6df76cb6166e9be52ab6a32ce2743f51
#
_entry.id   6df76cb6166e9be52ab6a32ce2743f51
#
_cell.length_a   1.000
_cell.length_b   1.000
_cell.length_c   1.000
_cell.angle_alpha   90.00
_cell.angle_beta   90.00
_cell.angle_gamma   90.00
#
_symmetry.space_group_name_H-M   'P 1'
#
loop_
_entity.id
_entity.type
_entity.pdbx_description
1 polymer ?
#
loop_
_entity_poly.entity_id
_entity_poly.type
_entity_poly.pdbx_seq_one_letter_code
_entity_poly.pdbx_strand_id
1 'polypeptide(L)'
;PDPVKRVVRHQRLNSGSASVSVAFKSDKMVNIYWGDGTVDTDVYGDCTGKNAISHTYTDNGIYYIIVAGVIEDITDFETNGIVVWNRL
;
A
#
# COMPACT_ATOMS: atom_id res chain seq x y z
N PRO A 1 7.02 21.68 -1.29
CA PRO A 1 7.62 20.41 -0.89
C PRO A 1 6.90 19.24 -1.53
N ASP A 2 7.60 18.12 -1.64
CA ASP A 2 7.00 16.90 -2.18
C ASP A 2 5.93 16.37 -1.23
N PRO A 3 4.88 15.74 -1.77
CA PRO A 3 3.89 15.09 -0.91
C PRO A 3 4.53 14.00 -0.06
N VAL A 4 4.04 13.85 1.15
CA VAL A 4 4.44 12.77 2.06
C VAL A 4 3.75 11.50 1.59
N LYS A 5 4.54 10.48 1.22
CA LYS A 5 3.97 9.24 0.70
C LYS A 5 4.97 8.10 0.72
N ARG A 6 4.45 6.87 0.66
CA ARG A 6 5.21 5.67 0.34
C ARG A 6 4.67 5.09 -0.94
N VAL A 7 5.54 4.59 -1.79
CA VAL A 7 5.16 3.97 -3.06
C VAL A 7 5.75 2.57 -3.11
N VAL A 8 4.90 1.61 -3.39
CA VAL A 8 5.25 0.19 -3.50
C VAL A 8 4.99 -0.23 -4.95
N ARG A 9 5.95 -0.95 -5.54
CA ARG A 9 5.79 -1.52 -6.87
C ARG A 9 5.44 -2.98 -6.73
N HIS A 10 4.40 -3.40 -7.44
CA HIS A 10 4.00 -4.80 -7.53
C HIS A 10 3.77 -5.17 -8.99
N GLN A 11 4.28 -6.34 -9.39
CA GLN A 11 4.07 -6.84 -10.75
C GLN A 11 3.24 -8.11 -10.68
N ARG A 12 2.10 -8.10 -11.37
CA ARG A 12 1.31 -9.31 -11.57
C ARG A 12 1.72 -9.95 -12.89
N LEU A 13 2.23 -11.18 -12.81
CA LEU A 13 2.64 -11.96 -13.97
C LEU A 13 1.68 -13.12 -14.25
N ASN A 14 0.97 -13.58 -13.22
CA ASN A 14 0.05 -14.72 -13.30
C ASN A 14 -0.84 -14.70 -12.05
N SER A 15 -1.73 -15.67 -11.95
CA SER A 15 -2.64 -15.76 -10.79
C SER A 15 -1.91 -15.90 -9.46
N GLY A 16 -0.70 -16.48 -9.46
CA GLY A 16 0.09 -16.61 -8.23
C GLY A 16 0.66 -15.32 -7.71
N SER A 17 0.74 -14.28 -8.56
CA SER A 17 1.21 -12.95 -8.17
C SER A 17 0.09 -11.91 -8.23
N ALA A 18 -1.17 -12.35 -8.19
CA ALA A 18 -2.31 -11.47 -8.41
C ALA A 18 -2.55 -10.47 -7.27
N SER A 19 -2.10 -10.77 -6.06
CA SER A 19 -2.41 -9.96 -4.89
C SER A 19 -1.17 -9.30 -4.31
N VAL A 20 -1.35 -8.08 -3.81
CA VAL A 20 -0.34 -7.37 -3.04
C VAL A 20 -0.95 -7.01 -1.69
N SER A 21 -0.14 -6.98 -0.65
CA SER A 21 -0.59 -6.60 0.68
C SER A 21 0.32 -5.54 1.28
N VAL A 22 -0.26 -4.70 2.11
CA VAL A 22 0.45 -3.74 2.95
C VAL A 22 -0.03 -3.90 4.37
N ALA A 23 0.90 -3.78 5.31
CA ALA A 23 0.61 -3.87 6.73
C ALA A 23 1.31 -2.73 7.44
N PHE A 24 0.66 -2.15 8.42
CA PHE A 24 1.23 -1.06 9.21
C PHE A 24 0.33 -0.74 10.39
N LYS A 25 0.86 0.08 11.29
CA LYS A 25 0.09 0.69 12.37
C LYS A 25 0.11 2.20 12.18
N SER A 26 -1.03 2.84 12.32
CA SER A 26 -1.13 4.30 12.23
C SER A 26 -2.30 4.78 13.06
N ASP A 27 -2.09 5.85 13.83
CA ASP A 27 -3.17 6.53 14.55
C ASP A 27 -3.75 7.69 13.73
N LYS A 28 -3.24 7.92 12.53
CA LYS A 28 -3.75 8.93 11.59
C LYS A 28 -4.26 8.25 10.34
N MET A 29 -5.27 8.85 9.71
CA MET A 29 -5.87 8.30 8.50
C MET A 29 -4.95 8.47 7.29
N VAL A 30 -4.86 7.41 6.49
CA VAL A 30 -4.14 7.42 5.22
C VAL A 30 -5.05 6.86 4.13
N ASN A 31 -4.73 7.16 2.88
CA ASN A 31 -5.39 6.59 1.72
C ASN A 31 -4.42 5.69 0.97
N ILE A 32 -4.93 4.58 0.45
CA ILE A 32 -4.13 3.63 -0.32
C ILE A 32 -4.69 3.59 -1.74
N TYR A 33 -3.89 4.08 -2.69
CA TYR A 33 -4.21 4.04 -4.12
C TYR A 33 -3.52 2.82 -4.72
N TRP A 34 -4.31 1.89 -5.25
CA TRP A 34 -3.79 0.59 -5.68
C TRP A 34 -3.20 0.59 -7.09
N GLY A 35 -3.38 1.66 -7.85
CA GLY A 35 -2.77 1.80 -9.17
C GLY A 35 -3.60 1.23 -10.31
N ASP A 36 -4.79 0.74 -10.03
CA ASP A 36 -5.75 0.23 -11.03
C ASP A 36 -7.06 1.03 -11.05
N GLY A 37 -7.05 2.20 -10.43
CA GLY A 37 -8.24 3.03 -10.33
C GLY A 37 -9.03 2.86 -9.04
N THR A 38 -8.63 1.91 -8.18
CA THR A 38 -9.28 1.70 -6.88
C THR A 38 -8.51 2.38 -5.77
N VAL A 39 -9.20 2.71 -4.69
CA VAL A 39 -8.61 3.38 -3.53
C VAL A 39 -9.33 2.92 -2.26
N ASP A 40 -8.55 2.69 -1.20
CA ASP A 40 -9.06 2.50 0.14
C ASP A 40 -8.79 3.80 0.92
N THR A 41 -9.85 4.39 1.47
CA THR A 41 -9.78 5.66 2.17
C THR A 41 -9.94 5.48 3.67
N ASP A 42 -9.43 6.45 4.43
CA ASP A 42 -9.60 6.52 5.89
C ASP A 42 -9.08 5.26 6.60
N VAL A 43 -7.92 4.80 6.17
CA VAL A 43 -7.28 3.61 6.74
C VAL A 43 -6.42 4.03 7.93
N TYR A 44 -6.64 3.40 9.08
CA TYR A 44 -5.87 3.70 10.30
C TYR A 44 -5.98 2.53 11.28
N GLY A 45 -5.23 2.62 12.37
CA GLY A 45 -5.24 1.61 13.43
C GLY A 45 -4.18 0.55 13.22
N ASP A 46 -4.41 -0.62 13.81
CA ASP A 46 -3.53 -1.77 13.68
C ASP A 46 -3.93 -2.59 12.47
N CYS A 47 -3.21 -2.42 11.38
CA CYS A 47 -3.43 -3.11 10.12
C CYS A 47 -2.28 -4.11 9.86
N THR A 48 -1.88 -4.86 10.89
CA THR A 48 -0.81 -5.85 10.80
C THR A 48 -1.35 -7.26 10.93
N GLY A 49 -0.54 -8.24 10.58
CA GLY A 49 -0.90 -9.65 10.67
C GLY A 49 -2.15 -9.96 9.86
N LYS A 50 -3.15 -10.53 10.50
CA LYS A 50 -4.42 -10.87 9.83
C LYS A 50 -5.25 -9.65 9.43
N ASN A 51 -4.90 -8.48 9.93
CA ASN A 51 -5.56 -7.22 9.58
C ASN A 51 -4.86 -6.50 8.43
N ALA A 52 -3.83 -7.09 7.83
CA ALA A 52 -3.15 -6.51 6.68
C ALA A 52 -4.14 -6.25 5.55
N ILE A 53 -3.91 -5.16 4.83
CA ILE A 53 -4.79 -4.72 3.75
C ILE A 53 -4.24 -5.29 2.45
N SER A 54 -5.09 -6.01 1.72
CA SER A 54 -4.69 -6.64 0.47
C SER A 54 -5.59 -6.20 -0.68
N HIS A 55 -5.05 -6.31 -1.89
CA HIS A 55 -5.76 -5.99 -3.10
C HIS A 55 -5.39 -6.99 -4.18
N THR A 56 -6.37 -7.42 -4.95
CA THR A 56 -6.19 -8.40 -6.02
C THR A 56 -6.39 -7.73 -7.37
N TYR A 57 -5.40 -7.89 -8.25
CA TYR A 57 -5.45 -7.38 -9.61
C TYR A 57 -5.96 -8.46 -10.56
N THR A 58 -6.72 -8.06 -11.57
CA THR A 58 -7.28 -8.98 -12.56
C THR A 58 -6.42 -9.14 -13.80
N ASP A 59 -5.59 -8.15 -14.12
CA ASP A 59 -4.78 -8.14 -15.33
C ASP A 59 -3.30 -8.15 -14.99
N ASN A 60 -2.50 -8.83 -15.81
CA ASN A 60 -1.05 -8.78 -15.69
C ASN A 60 -0.56 -7.35 -15.95
N GLY A 61 0.46 -6.94 -15.24
CA GLY A 61 1.03 -5.61 -15.39
C GLY A 61 1.79 -5.18 -14.17
N ILE A 62 2.28 -3.94 -14.23
CA ILE A 62 3.02 -3.31 -13.14
C ILE A 62 2.10 -2.27 -12.52
N TYR A 63 1.97 -2.34 -11.19
CA TYR A 63 1.12 -1.45 -10.44
C TYR A 63 1.93 -0.75 -9.36
N TYR A 64 1.65 0.54 -9.16
CA TYR A 64 2.27 1.33 -8.11
C TYR A 64 1.21 1.64 -7.07
N ILE A 65 1.45 1.16 -5.86
CA ILE A 65 0.56 1.36 -4.72
C ILE A 65 1.08 2.56 -3.95
N ILE A 66 0.24 3.57 -3.76
CA ILE A 66 0.62 4.81 -3.11
C ILE A 66 -0.12 4.91 -1.78
N VAL A 67 0.64 4.92 -0.68
CA VAL A 67 0.11 5.20 0.65
C VAL A 67 0.39 6.66 0.94
N ALA A 68 -0.67 7.46 1.00
CA ALA A 68 -0.58 8.92 1.12
C ALA A 68 -1.38 9.42 2.32
N GLY A 69 -0.94 10.55 2.88
CA GLY A 69 -1.55 11.17 4.04
C GLY A 69 -0.51 11.43 5.12
N VAL A 70 -0.87 11.23 6.38
CA VAL A 70 0.05 11.45 7.49
C VAL A 70 0.88 10.19 7.71
N ILE A 71 1.80 9.91 6.80
CA ILE A 71 2.57 8.65 6.81
C ILE A 71 3.75 8.69 7.80
N GLU A 72 4.15 9.82 8.31
CA GLU A 72 5.20 9.90 9.32
C GLU A 72 4.81 9.23 10.64
N ASP A 73 3.52 9.01 10.87
CA ASP A 73 3.02 8.28 12.03
C ASP A 73 2.89 6.77 11.79
N ILE A 74 3.21 6.31 10.58
CA ILE A 74 3.14 4.89 10.25
C ILE A 74 4.33 4.16 10.86
N THR A 75 4.04 3.06 11.56
CA THR A 75 5.04 2.15 12.12
C THR A 75 4.77 0.73 11.64
N ASP A 76 5.78 -0.14 11.76
CA ASP A 76 5.68 -1.57 11.44
C ASP A 76 5.21 -1.83 10.01
N PHE A 77 5.70 -1.02 9.06
CA PHE A 77 5.31 -1.14 7.66
C PHE A 77 5.93 -2.39 7.02
N GLU A 78 5.06 -3.24 6.47
CA GLU A 78 5.47 -4.46 5.76
C GLU A 78 4.65 -4.60 4.48
N THR A 79 5.26 -5.14 3.45
CA THR A 79 4.58 -5.38 2.17
C THR A 79 5.28 -6.52 1.44
N ASN A 80 4.52 -7.26 0.63
CA ASN A 80 5.10 -8.28 -0.27
C ASN A 80 5.54 -7.67 -1.62
N GLY A 81 5.32 -6.38 -1.82
CA GLY A 81 5.85 -5.65 -2.96
C GLY A 81 7.22 -5.05 -2.67
N ILE A 82 7.67 -4.18 -3.55
CA ILE A 82 8.97 -3.52 -3.44
C ILE A 82 8.74 -2.04 -3.15
N VAL A 83 9.25 -1.55 -2.02
CA VAL A 83 9.15 -0.13 -1.69
C VAL A 83 10.12 0.63 -2.59
N VAL A 84 9.59 1.49 -3.45
CA VAL A 84 10.40 2.26 -4.42
C VAL A 84 10.47 3.73 -4.06
N TRP A 85 9.63 4.20 -3.16
CA TRP A 85 9.62 5.59 -2.70
C TRP A 85 9.14 5.64 -1.26
N ASN A 86 9.90 6.30 -0.41
CA ASN A 86 9.56 6.47 1.00
C ASN A 86 9.94 7.89 1.40
N ARG A 87 8.95 8.78 1.34
CA ARG A 87 9.16 10.20 1.64
C ARG A 87 8.41 10.57 2.91
N LEU A 88 9.16 10.95 3.93
CA LEU A 88 8.62 11.41 5.21
C LEU A 88 8.80 12.91 5.35
#